data_f67f60b039cba33b0b3cdc374fbfbb66
#
_entry.id   f67f60b039cba33b0b3cdc374fbfbb66
#
_cell.length_a   1.000
_cell.length_b   1.000
_cell.length_c   1.000
_cell.angle_alpha   90.00
_cell.angle_beta   90.00
_cell.angle_gamma   90.00
#
_symmetry.space_group_name_H-M   'P 1'
#
loop_
_entity.id
_entity.type
_entity.pdbx_description
1 polymer ?
#
loop_
_entity_poly.entity_id
_entity_poly.type
_entity_poly.pdbx_seq_one_letter_code
_entity_poly.pdbx_strand_id
1 'polypeptide(L)'
;MNEQKIPYKIYLEESEMPKSWYNLRADMKNKPAPLLNPGTLKPMAAEELMPVFCEELVRQELDEVNPYIEIPEDIRNFYKMYRPSPLVRAYCLEEKLKTPAKIYYKFEGNNTSGSHKLNSAIAQAYYAKKQGLKGVTTETGAGQWGTALSMACAYFELDCKVYMVKVSYEQKPFRREVMRTYGASVTPSPSMETNVGRKILAEHPGTTGSLGCAISEAVETAVSNEGYRYVLGSVLNQVLLHQSVIGLETKAALDKYGIKPDIIIGSAGGGSNLGGLIAPFMGQKIRGEADYRIIAVEPASCPSFTRGRYAYDFADTGKVCPLAKMYTLGSGYIPAPNHAGGLRYHGMSPVLSQLYHDGYMEATAVVQTDVFKAAEEFARVEGILPAPESAHAIKVAIDEALKCKETGEAKTIVFGLTGTGYFDMVAYQQYNDGKMTDYIPSDEDLQTGFEGLPKI
;
A
#
# COMPACT_ATOMS: atom_id res chain seq x y z
N MET A 1 -14.55 38.91 10.25
CA MET A 1 -14.04 37.73 10.95
C MET A 1 -12.62 37.50 10.45
N ASN A 2 -11.60 37.55 11.32
CA ASN A 2 -10.24 37.21 10.91
C ASN A 2 -10.26 35.73 10.45
N GLU A 3 -10.04 35.48 9.16
CA GLU A 3 -9.82 34.09 8.70
C GLU A 3 -8.65 33.52 9.49
N GLN A 4 -8.93 32.51 10.29
CA GLN A 4 -7.88 31.81 11.03
C GLN A 4 -6.92 31.20 10.00
N LYS A 5 -5.70 31.73 9.95
CA LYS A 5 -4.68 31.25 9.00
C LYS A 5 -4.38 29.77 9.30
N ILE A 6 -4.62 28.89 8.32
CA ILE A 6 -4.30 27.46 8.44
C ILE A 6 -2.77 27.33 8.61
N PRO A 7 -2.28 26.61 9.63
CA PRO A 7 -0.84 26.40 9.78
C PRO A 7 -0.29 25.52 8.65
N TYR A 8 1.02 25.60 8.39
CA TYR A 8 1.68 24.68 7.43
C TYR A 8 1.48 23.21 7.82
N LYS A 9 1.62 22.89 9.10
CA LYS A 9 1.46 21.54 9.63
C LYS A 9 0.33 21.52 10.65
N ILE A 10 -0.67 20.71 10.38
CA ILE A 10 -1.76 20.44 11.32
C ILE A 10 -1.39 19.16 12.07
N TYR A 11 -1.20 19.27 13.36
CA TYR A 11 -0.98 18.15 14.27
C TYR A 11 -2.23 17.93 15.13
N LEU A 12 -2.50 16.67 15.40
CA LEU A 12 -3.38 16.24 16.48
C LEU A 12 -2.56 16.10 17.77
N GLU A 13 -3.23 16.24 18.91
CA GLU A 13 -2.66 15.85 20.19
C GLU A 13 -2.73 14.31 20.35
N GLU A 14 -1.91 13.71 21.22
CA GLU A 14 -1.98 12.27 21.50
C GLU A 14 -3.39 11.81 21.92
N SER A 15 -4.11 12.66 22.65
CA SER A 15 -5.49 12.39 23.09
C SER A 15 -6.51 12.36 21.96
N GLU A 16 -6.20 13.00 20.82
CA GLU A 16 -7.03 13.06 19.62
C GLU A 16 -6.74 11.90 18.65
N MET A 17 -5.73 11.08 18.93
CA MET A 17 -5.40 9.91 18.12
C MET A 17 -6.51 8.86 18.13
N PRO A 18 -6.73 8.16 17.00
CA PRO A 18 -7.75 7.11 16.92
C PRO A 18 -7.52 6.02 17.98
N LYS A 19 -8.60 5.64 18.68
CA LYS A 19 -8.61 4.51 19.62
C LYS A 19 -9.12 3.22 19.00
N SER A 20 -9.69 3.31 17.79
CA SER A 20 -10.18 2.18 17.02
C SER A 20 -9.79 2.35 15.56
N TRP A 21 -9.53 1.25 14.88
CA TRP A 21 -9.48 1.20 13.43
C TRP A 21 -10.90 1.24 12.87
N TYR A 22 -11.03 1.73 11.65
CA TYR A 22 -12.30 1.78 10.93
C TYR A 22 -12.35 0.72 9.83
N ASN A 23 -13.28 -0.21 9.96
CA ASN A 23 -13.52 -1.27 9.01
C ASN A 23 -14.53 -0.81 7.94
N LEU A 24 -14.01 -0.33 6.83
CA LEU A 24 -14.82 0.16 5.71
C LEU A 24 -15.80 -0.89 5.16
N ARG A 25 -15.46 -2.18 5.26
CA ARG A 25 -16.35 -3.27 4.79
C ARG A 25 -17.71 -3.25 5.46
N ALA A 26 -17.80 -2.81 6.73
CA ALA A 26 -19.08 -2.74 7.45
C ALA A 26 -20.10 -1.82 6.74
N ASP A 27 -19.63 -0.74 6.11
CA ASP A 27 -20.48 0.22 5.39
C ASP A 27 -20.69 -0.13 3.91
N MET A 28 -19.90 -1.02 3.33
CA MET A 28 -20.04 -1.38 1.91
C MET A 28 -21.38 -2.06 1.63
N LYS A 29 -22.10 -1.58 0.61
CA LYS A 29 -23.37 -2.19 0.15
C LYS A 29 -23.12 -3.55 -0.49
N ASN A 30 -22.16 -3.62 -1.40
CA ASN A 30 -21.67 -4.86 -2.00
C ASN A 30 -20.37 -5.24 -1.29
N LYS A 31 -20.39 -6.34 -0.53
CA LYS A 31 -19.17 -6.84 0.10
C LYS A 31 -18.22 -7.42 -0.95
N PRO A 32 -16.90 -7.37 -0.74
CA PRO A 32 -15.98 -8.12 -1.59
C PRO A 32 -16.34 -9.60 -1.60
N ALA A 33 -16.19 -10.26 -2.73
CA ALA A 33 -16.42 -11.69 -2.80
C ALA A 33 -15.44 -12.45 -1.89
N PRO A 34 -15.84 -13.59 -1.30
CA PRO A 34 -15.01 -14.33 -0.35
C PRO A 34 -13.74 -14.87 -1.00
N LEU A 35 -12.70 -15.07 -0.20
CA LEU A 35 -11.52 -15.82 -0.62
C LEU A 35 -11.92 -17.27 -0.88
N LEU A 36 -11.45 -17.87 -1.98
CA LEU A 36 -11.74 -19.26 -2.32
C LEU A 36 -10.53 -20.15 -2.12
N ASN A 37 -10.79 -21.35 -1.61
CA ASN A 37 -9.81 -22.41 -1.60
C ASN A 37 -9.53 -22.88 -3.04
N PRO A 38 -8.28 -22.84 -3.51
CA PRO A 38 -7.97 -23.15 -4.91
C PRO A 38 -8.25 -24.60 -5.31
N GLY A 39 -8.27 -25.55 -4.35
CA GLY A 39 -8.54 -26.97 -4.62
C GLY A 39 -10.03 -27.29 -4.67
N THR A 40 -10.87 -26.57 -3.90
CA THR A 40 -12.31 -26.87 -3.80
C THR A 40 -13.19 -25.83 -4.44
N LEU A 41 -12.67 -24.65 -4.75
CA LEU A 41 -13.36 -23.45 -5.25
C LEU A 41 -14.51 -22.98 -4.34
N LYS A 42 -14.48 -23.37 -3.06
CA LYS A 42 -15.45 -22.94 -2.05
C LYS A 42 -14.87 -21.79 -1.20
N PRO A 43 -15.75 -20.93 -0.64
CA PRO A 43 -15.31 -19.94 0.33
C PRO A 43 -14.49 -20.56 1.45
N MET A 44 -13.35 -19.94 1.78
CA MET A 44 -12.49 -20.42 2.84
C MET A 44 -13.06 -20.09 4.21
N ALA A 45 -13.04 -21.06 5.10
CA ALA A 45 -13.34 -20.88 6.51
C ALA A 45 -12.12 -20.32 7.26
N ALA A 46 -12.34 -19.80 8.47
CA ALA A 46 -11.26 -19.26 9.30
C ALA A 46 -10.16 -20.30 9.58
N GLU A 47 -10.57 -21.54 9.84
CA GLU A 47 -9.69 -22.66 10.15
C GLU A 47 -8.73 -23.00 8.99
N GLU A 48 -9.11 -22.72 7.75
CA GLU A 48 -8.27 -22.91 6.56
C GLU A 48 -7.23 -21.79 6.38
N LEU A 49 -7.49 -20.60 6.94
CA LEU A 49 -6.59 -19.43 6.88
C LEU A 49 -5.60 -19.39 8.06
N MET A 50 -5.96 -19.90 9.22
CA MET A 50 -5.15 -19.87 10.45
C MET A 50 -3.78 -20.58 10.34
N PRO A 51 -3.57 -21.62 9.52
CA PRO A 51 -2.23 -22.15 9.28
C PRO A 51 -1.28 -21.17 8.60
N VAL A 52 -1.80 -20.22 7.81
CA VAL A 52 -1.03 -19.21 7.08
C VAL A 52 -0.90 -17.92 7.89
N PHE A 53 -1.99 -17.44 8.49
CA PHE A 53 -2.06 -16.15 9.18
C PHE A 53 -2.28 -16.31 10.68
N CYS A 54 -1.94 -15.28 11.45
CA CYS A 54 -2.29 -15.19 12.87
C CYS A 54 -3.82 -15.22 13.04
N GLU A 55 -4.31 -15.89 14.10
CA GLU A 55 -5.74 -16.08 14.33
C GLU A 55 -6.53 -14.76 14.38
N GLU A 56 -6.03 -13.75 15.12
CA GLU A 56 -6.70 -12.46 15.20
C GLU A 56 -6.73 -11.72 13.87
N LEU A 57 -5.67 -11.86 13.06
CA LEU A 57 -5.64 -11.28 11.73
C LEU A 57 -6.66 -11.94 10.79
N VAL A 58 -6.90 -13.24 10.95
CA VAL A 58 -7.97 -13.95 10.22
C VAL A 58 -9.35 -13.44 10.66
N ARG A 59 -9.58 -13.23 11.96
CA ARG A 59 -10.84 -12.64 12.45
C ARG A 59 -11.10 -11.26 11.85
N GLN A 60 -10.09 -10.40 11.85
CA GLN A 60 -10.17 -9.06 11.25
C GLN A 60 -10.36 -9.11 9.73
N GLU A 61 -9.72 -10.06 9.05
CA GLU A 61 -9.91 -10.26 7.61
C GLU A 61 -11.34 -10.64 7.25
N LEU A 62 -11.98 -11.47 8.06
CA LEU A 62 -13.32 -11.99 7.82
C LEU A 62 -14.44 -11.10 8.42
N ASP A 63 -14.11 -10.11 9.23
CA ASP A 63 -15.11 -9.21 9.84
C ASP A 63 -15.71 -8.26 8.82
N GLU A 64 -16.99 -8.41 8.53
CA GLU A 64 -17.78 -7.58 7.62
C GLU A 64 -18.85 -6.74 8.34
N VAL A 65 -18.92 -6.83 9.65
CA VAL A 65 -20.05 -6.33 10.44
C VAL A 65 -19.65 -5.17 11.35
N ASN A 66 -18.53 -5.31 12.05
CA ASN A 66 -18.12 -4.32 13.03
C ASN A 66 -17.42 -3.15 12.37
N PRO A 67 -17.97 -1.92 12.39
CA PRO A 67 -17.37 -0.78 11.74
C PRO A 67 -16.12 -0.25 12.46
N TYR A 68 -15.99 -0.51 13.77
CA TYR A 68 -14.85 -0.08 14.57
C TYR A 68 -14.27 -1.26 15.34
N ILE A 69 -12.95 -1.44 15.21
CA ILE A 69 -12.19 -2.47 15.93
C ILE A 69 -11.21 -1.74 16.84
N GLU A 70 -11.27 -2.02 18.15
CA GLU A 70 -10.42 -1.36 19.14
C GLU A 70 -8.93 -1.60 18.83
N ILE A 71 -8.13 -0.55 18.92
CA ILE A 71 -6.66 -0.63 18.84
C ILE A 71 -6.14 -0.98 20.24
N PRO A 72 -5.51 -2.15 20.45
CA PRO A 72 -4.92 -2.52 21.73
C PRO A 72 -4.00 -1.45 22.29
N GLU A 73 -3.96 -1.32 23.61
CA GLU A 73 -3.17 -0.28 24.27
C GLU A 73 -1.68 -0.35 23.93
N ASP A 74 -1.11 -1.54 23.84
CA ASP A 74 0.28 -1.76 23.47
C ASP A 74 0.58 -1.20 22.07
N ILE A 75 -0.33 -1.39 21.12
CA ILE A 75 -0.21 -0.82 19.77
C ILE A 75 -0.34 0.70 19.81
N ARG A 76 -1.30 1.23 20.58
CA ARG A 76 -1.46 2.69 20.74
C ARG A 76 -0.22 3.34 21.37
N ASN A 77 0.38 2.68 22.36
CA ASN A 77 1.61 3.16 22.99
C ASN A 77 2.78 3.17 21.99
N PHE A 78 2.88 2.16 21.13
CA PHE A 78 3.87 2.20 20.06
C PHE A 78 3.58 3.31 19.04
N TYR A 79 2.31 3.49 18.66
CA TYR A 79 1.91 4.56 17.74
C TYR A 79 2.34 5.94 18.24
N LYS A 80 2.27 6.24 19.54
CA LYS A 80 2.72 7.52 20.12
C LYS A 80 4.19 7.83 19.86
N MET A 81 5.03 6.84 19.56
CA MET A 81 6.45 7.06 19.25
C MET A 81 6.66 7.78 17.92
N TYR A 82 5.68 7.73 16.99
CA TYR A 82 5.83 8.35 15.66
C TYR A 82 4.53 8.95 15.09
N ARG A 83 3.43 8.79 15.77
CA ARG A 83 2.14 9.40 15.45
C ARG A 83 1.70 10.37 16.55
N PRO A 84 0.80 11.34 16.26
CA PRO A 84 0.12 11.54 14.98
C PRO A 84 1.07 12.02 13.87
N SER A 85 0.85 11.56 12.64
CA SER A 85 1.58 12.10 11.50
C SER A 85 0.95 13.40 11.02
N PRO A 86 1.74 14.39 10.51
CA PRO A 86 1.19 15.68 10.14
C PRO A 86 0.33 15.63 8.88
N LEU A 87 -0.75 16.44 8.89
CA LEU A 87 -1.40 16.91 7.67
C LEU A 87 -0.77 18.26 7.31
N VAL A 88 -0.14 18.35 6.15
CA VAL A 88 0.61 19.53 5.73
C VAL A 88 -0.11 20.23 4.59
N ARG A 89 -0.24 21.55 4.66
CA ARG A 89 -0.69 22.34 3.53
C ARG A 89 0.48 22.75 2.64
N ALA A 90 0.41 22.42 1.37
CA ALA A 90 1.45 22.65 0.38
C ALA A 90 1.44 24.09 -0.16
N TYR A 91 1.59 25.09 0.72
CA TYR A 91 1.54 26.50 0.35
C TYR A 91 2.55 26.87 -0.74
N CYS A 92 3.78 26.33 -0.65
CA CYS A 92 4.82 26.63 -1.63
C CYS A 92 4.48 26.02 -3.01
N LEU A 93 3.87 24.84 -3.02
CA LEU A 93 3.42 24.20 -4.26
C LEU A 93 2.24 24.97 -4.87
N GLU A 94 1.26 25.38 -4.06
CA GLU A 94 0.12 26.23 -4.50
C GLU A 94 0.62 27.51 -5.19
N GLU A 95 1.58 28.20 -4.56
CA GLU A 95 2.19 29.43 -5.10
C GLU A 95 2.97 29.14 -6.38
N LYS A 96 3.79 28.09 -6.42
CA LYS A 96 4.57 27.69 -7.59
C LYS A 96 3.69 27.40 -8.78
N LEU A 97 2.58 26.67 -8.59
CA LEU A 97 1.62 26.35 -9.65
C LEU A 97 0.73 27.54 -10.03
N LYS A 98 0.65 28.55 -9.18
CA LYS A 98 -0.28 29.69 -9.34
C LYS A 98 -1.73 29.20 -9.51
N THR A 99 -2.13 28.27 -8.65
CA THR A 99 -3.46 27.65 -8.67
C THR A 99 -4.35 28.21 -7.56
N PRO A 100 -5.68 28.31 -7.76
CA PRO A 100 -6.61 28.58 -6.66
C PRO A 100 -6.87 27.36 -5.78
N ALA A 101 -6.40 26.16 -6.17
CA ALA A 101 -6.56 24.94 -5.38
C ALA A 101 -5.86 25.05 -4.03
N LYS A 102 -6.47 24.42 -3.01
CA LYS A 102 -5.86 24.22 -1.68
C LYS A 102 -5.34 22.78 -1.61
N ILE A 103 -4.02 22.61 -1.47
CA ILE A 103 -3.37 21.32 -1.56
C ILE A 103 -2.89 20.89 -0.17
N TYR A 104 -3.29 19.70 0.26
CA TYR A 104 -2.86 19.10 1.52
C TYR A 104 -2.26 17.71 1.27
N TYR A 105 -1.25 17.33 2.06
CA TYR A 105 -0.72 15.99 2.05
C TYR A 105 -0.58 15.41 3.46
N LYS A 106 -1.01 14.15 3.60
CA LYS A 106 -0.80 13.36 4.83
C LYS A 106 0.58 12.72 4.79
N PHE A 107 1.49 13.20 5.62
CA PHE A 107 2.90 12.81 5.56
C PHE A 107 3.20 11.58 6.42
N GLU A 108 3.05 10.40 5.85
CA GLU A 108 3.34 9.11 6.48
C GLU A 108 4.81 8.68 6.36
N GLY A 109 5.59 9.28 5.49
CA GLY A 109 7.04 9.07 5.39
C GLY A 109 7.85 9.68 6.54
N ASN A 110 7.20 10.43 7.43
CA ASN A 110 7.82 11.11 8.56
C ASN A 110 7.90 10.21 9.82
N ASN A 111 8.30 8.96 9.66
CA ASN A 111 8.52 8.06 10.77
C ASN A 111 9.83 7.28 10.58
N THR A 112 10.24 6.56 11.61
CA THR A 112 11.53 5.86 11.66
C THR A 112 11.69 4.75 10.61
N SER A 113 10.59 4.17 10.12
CA SER A 113 10.63 3.20 9.01
C SER A 113 10.61 3.86 7.63
N GLY A 114 10.32 5.16 7.57
CA GLY A 114 10.25 5.95 6.36
C GLY A 114 9.00 5.72 5.51
N SER A 115 7.96 5.03 6.01
CA SER A 115 6.72 4.81 5.26
C SER A 115 5.51 4.48 6.14
N HIS A 116 4.30 4.59 5.57
CA HIS A 116 3.02 4.21 6.19
C HIS A 116 2.95 2.74 6.65
N LYS A 117 3.80 1.89 6.12
CA LYS A 117 3.71 0.43 6.35
C LYS A 117 3.91 0.05 7.81
N LEU A 118 4.59 0.87 8.60
CA LEU A 118 4.79 0.65 10.03
C LEU A 118 3.47 0.53 10.80
N ASN A 119 2.41 1.23 10.38
CA ASN A 119 1.10 1.17 11.04
C ASN A 119 0.54 -0.26 11.10
N SER A 120 0.66 -1.02 10.02
CA SER A 120 0.20 -2.41 9.97
C SER A 120 1.26 -3.39 10.48
N ALA A 121 2.54 -3.11 10.26
CA ALA A 121 3.63 -3.97 10.73
C ALA A 121 3.58 -4.16 12.25
N ILE A 122 3.36 -3.09 13.00
CA ILE A 122 3.22 -3.14 14.46
C ILE A 122 2.01 -3.98 14.88
N ALA A 123 0.86 -3.80 14.23
CA ALA A 123 -0.34 -4.56 14.55
C ALA A 123 -0.13 -6.07 14.30
N GLN A 124 0.42 -6.43 13.15
CA GLN A 124 0.65 -7.82 12.78
C GLN A 124 1.70 -8.49 13.68
N ALA A 125 2.80 -7.80 14.00
CA ALA A 125 3.81 -8.31 14.92
C ALA A 125 3.26 -8.45 16.36
N TYR A 126 2.46 -7.50 16.83
CA TYR A 126 1.77 -7.59 18.13
C TYR A 126 0.92 -8.86 18.21
N TYR A 127 0.06 -9.11 17.23
CA TYR A 127 -0.81 -10.29 17.24
C TYR A 127 -0.04 -11.59 17.10
N ALA A 128 1.06 -11.60 16.34
CA ALA A 128 1.96 -12.76 16.27
C ALA A 128 2.58 -13.07 17.64
N LYS A 129 3.09 -12.04 18.34
CA LYS A 129 3.63 -12.19 19.71
C LYS A 129 2.57 -12.63 20.69
N LYS A 130 1.37 -12.05 20.61
CA LYS A 130 0.23 -12.38 21.51
C LYS A 130 -0.22 -13.82 21.35
N GLN A 131 -0.15 -14.37 20.14
CA GLN A 131 -0.43 -15.78 19.84
C GLN A 131 0.68 -16.73 20.30
N GLY A 132 1.84 -16.22 20.73
CA GLY A 132 2.98 -17.02 21.18
C GLY A 132 3.82 -17.59 20.04
N LEU A 133 3.80 -16.96 18.86
CA LEU A 133 4.62 -17.36 17.73
C LEU A 133 6.11 -17.05 17.97
N LYS A 134 6.99 -17.84 17.35
CA LYS A 134 8.44 -17.62 17.33
C LYS A 134 8.82 -16.50 16.40
N GLY A 135 8.14 -16.42 15.26
CA GLY A 135 8.48 -15.48 14.23
C GLY A 135 7.46 -15.39 13.12
N VAL A 136 7.77 -14.53 12.16
CA VAL A 136 6.95 -14.30 10.98
C VAL A 136 7.79 -14.37 9.70
N THR A 137 7.13 -14.72 8.62
CA THR A 137 7.69 -14.66 7.26
C THR A 137 6.95 -13.63 6.44
N THR A 138 7.62 -13.01 5.48
CA THR A 138 7.00 -12.02 4.61
C THR A 138 7.74 -11.83 3.30
N GLU A 139 7.05 -11.20 2.36
CA GLU A 139 7.62 -10.63 1.15
C GLU A 139 7.96 -9.15 1.32
N THR A 140 8.80 -8.61 0.44
CA THR A 140 8.93 -7.16 0.26
C THR A 140 9.35 -6.82 -1.16
N GLY A 141 8.72 -5.81 -1.75
CA GLY A 141 9.07 -5.28 -3.08
C GLY A 141 10.30 -4.38 -3.01
N ALA A 142 10.10 -3.08 -2.78
CA ALA A 142 11.15 -2.08 -2.66
C ALA A 142 11.90 -2.09 -1.32
N GLY A 143 11.45 -2.89 -0.36
CA GLY A 143 12.03 -3.00 0.99
C GLY A 143 11.36 -2.16 2.06
N GLN A 144 10.36 -1.32 1.74
CA GLN A 144 9.66 -0.49 2.74
C GLN A 144 8.89 -1.35 3.74
N TRP A 145 8.19 -2.39 3.26
CA TRP A 145 7.45 -3.29 4.13
C TRP A 145 8.40 -4.13 5.00
N GLY A 146 9.43 -4.74 4.38
CA GLY A 146 10.43 -5.49 5.11
C GLY A 146 11.11 -4.65 6.21
N THR A 147 11.44 -3.39 5.92
CA THR A 147 11.99 -2.46 6.92
C THR A 147 11.03 -2.23 8.10
N ALA A 148 9.77 -1.92 7.81
CA ALA A 148 8.76 -1.68 8.84
C ALA A 148 8.51 -2.93 9.71
N LEU A 149 8.42 -4.09 9.08
CA LEU A 149 8.19 -5.35 9.78
C LEU A 149 9.41 -5.77 10.61
N SER A 150 10.63 -5.61 10.08
CA SER A 150 11.86 -5.92 10.83
C SER A 150 11.95 -5.09 12.10
N MET A 151 11.60 -3.81 12.03
CA MET A 151 11.53 -2.93 13.19
C MET A 151 10.48 -3.38 14.20
N ALA A 152 9.27 -3.75 13.74
CA ALA A 152 8.20 -4.23 14.59
C ALA A 152 8.58 -5.57 15.26
N CYS A 153 9.19 -6.49 14.52
CA CYS A 153 9.66 -7.77 15.05
C CYS A 153 10.77 -7.61 16.08
N ALA A 154 11.71 -6.68 15.85
CA ALA A 154 12.74 -6.36 16.84
C ALA A 154 12.13 -5.85 18.16
N TYR A 155 11.11 -4.99 18.08
CA TYR A 155 10.41 -4.46 19.25
C TYR A 155 9.67 -5.56 20.05
N PHE A 156 9.03 -6.51 19.34
CA PHE A 156 8.27 -7.61 19.97
C PHE A 156 9.12 -8.89 20.18
N GLU A 157 10.40 -8.85 19.90
CA GLU A 157 11.31 -10.01 20.03
C GLU A 157 10.80 -11.23 19.25
N LEU A 158 10.53 -11.02 17.96
CA LEU A 158 10.12 -12.05 17.00
C LEU A 158 11.19 -12.25 15.94
N ASP A 159 11.39 -13.49 15.53
CA ASP A 159 12.17 -13.79 14.33
C ASP A 159 11.45 -13.22 13.09
N CYS A 160 12.22 -12.64 12.16
CA CYS A 160 11.69 -12.05 10.94
C CYS A 160 12.44 -12.59 9.71
N LYS A 161 11.75 -13.35 8.86
CA LYS A 161 12.27 -13.85 7.57
C LYS A 161 11.62 -13.06 6.44
N VAL A 162 12.45 -12.39 5.64
CA VAL A 162 12.00 -11.51 4.53
C VAL A 162 12.48 -12.06 3.20
N TYR A 163 11.57 -12.27 2.27
CA TYR A 163 11.85 -12.53 0.85
C TYR A 163 11.72 -11.23 0.08
N MET A 164 12.85 -10.71 -0.43
CA MET A 164 12.89 -9.44 -1.14
C MET A 164 12.99 -9.66 -2.65
N VAL A 165 12.15 -8.98 -3.42
CA VAL A 165 12.20 -9.05 -4.89
C VAL A 165 13.63 -8.83 -5.39
N LYS A 166 14.17 -9.78 -6.18
CA LYS A 166 15.58 -9.87 -6.54
C LYS A 166 16.15 -8.58 -7.12
N VAL A 167 15.47 -7.95 -8.08
CA VAL A 167 15.94 -6.69 -8.65
C VAL A 167 16.06 -5.58 -7.61
N SER A 168 15.12 -5.52 -6.64
CA SER A 168 15.18 -4.53 -5.56
C SER A 168 16.25 -4.86 -4.53
N TYR A 169 16.48 -6.14 -4.25
CA TYR A 169 17.57 -6.60 -3.38
C TYR A 169 18.94 -6.12 -3.86
N GLU A 170 19.14 -6.10 -5.18
CA GLU A 170 20.37 -5.64 -5.82
C GLU A 170 20.44 -4.11 -5.89
N GLN A 171 19.34 -3.44 -6.27
CA GLN A 171 19.30 -1.98 -6.49
C GLN A 171 19.20 -1.16 -5.20
N LYS A 172 18.74 -1.75 -4.10
CA LYS A 172 18.48 -1.05 -2.83
C LYS A 172 19.23 -1.70 -1.65
N PRO A 173 20.58 -1.75 -1.69
CA PRO A 173 21.37 -2.45 -0.70
C PRO A 173 21.19 -1.88 0.72
N PHE A 174 21.00 -0.57 0.87
CA PHE A 174 20.83 0.06 2.18
C PHE A 174 19.53 -0.36 2.86
N ARG A 175 18.44 -0.60 2.14
CA ARG A 175 17.22 -1.15 2.75
C ARG A 175 17.43 -2.54 3.32
N ARG A 176 18.18 -3.38 2.60
CA ARG A 176 18.58 -4.70 3.08
C ARG A 176 19.38 -4.59 4.38
N GLU A 177 20.36 -3.68 4.45
CA GLU A 177 21.16 -3.49 5.66
C GLU A 177 20.36 -2.94 6.84
N VAL A 178 19.37 -2.08 6.59
CA VAL A 178 18.44 -1.63 7.64
C VAL A 178 17.65 -2.82 8.21
N MET A 179 17.08 -3.69 7.37
CA MET A 179 16.37 -4.89 7.82
C MET A 179 17.28 -5.80 8.66
N ARG A 180 18.52 -6.04 8.20
CA ARG A 180 19.50 -6.85 8.91
C ARG A 180 19.92 -6.20 10.24
N THR A 181 20.02 -4.89 10.30
CA THR A 181 20.34 -4.14 11.53
C THR A 181 19.24 -4.32 12.59
N TYR A 182 17.97 -4.46 12.16
CA TYR A 182 16.87 -4.83 13.06
C TYR A 182 16.76 -6.35 13.31
N GLY A 183 17.73 -7.15 12.84
CA GLY A 183 17.80 -8.59 13.12
C GLY A 183 17.05 -9.48 12.13
N ALA A 184 16.46 -8.93 11.07
CA ALA A 184 15.78 -9.75 10.06
C ALA A 184 16.76 -10.51 9.16
N SER A 185 16.38 -11.71 8.76
CA SER A 185 17.01 -12.47 7.69
C SER A 185 16.38 -12.11 6.36
N VAL A 186 17.19 -11.70 5.36
CA VAL A 186 16.70 -11.21 4.07
C VAL A 186 17.27 -12.04 2.93
N THR A 187 16.40 -12.62 2.12
CA THR A 187 16.75 -13.48 0.97
C THR A 187 16.20 -12.88 -0.33
N PRO A 188 17.00 -12.82 -1.41
CA PRO A 188 16.49 -12.40 -2.73
C PRO A 188 15.52 -13.47 -3.29
N SER A 189 14.37 -13.03 -3.80
CA SER A 189 13.32 -13.90 -4.35
C SER A 189 13.14 -13.69 -5.86
N PRO A 190 13.00 -14.79 -6.65
CA PRO A 190 12.95 -16.19 -6.21
C PRO A 190 14.33 -16.74 -5.82
N SER A 191 14.34 -17.69 -4.88
CA SER A 191 15.54 -18.27 -4.26
C SER A 191 15.61 -19.78 -4.42
N MET A 192 16.76 -20.36 -4.06
CA MET A 192 16.95 -21.81 -3.97
C MET A 192 16.53 -22.38 -2.60
N GLU A 193 16.08 -21.57 -1.64
CA GLU A 193 15.73 -22.01 -0.28
C GLU A 193 14.40 -22.77 -0.24
N THR A 194 13.42 -22.38 -1.09
CA THR A 194 12.08 -22.97 -1.12
C THR A 194 11.85 -23.84 -2.35
N ASN A 195 10.87 -24.76 -2.29
CA ASN A 195 10.49 -25.57 -3.46
C ASN A 195 9.89 -24.71 -4.56
N VAL A 196 9.01 -23.77 -4.18
CA VAL A 196 8.36 -22.88 -5.13
C VAL A 196 9.37 -21.93 -5.79
N GLY A 197 10.36 -21.44 -5.03
CA GLY A 197 11.44 -20.61 -5.58
C GLY A 197 12.27 -21.35 -6.60
N ARG A 198 12.69 -22.59 -6.31
CA ARG A 198 13.40 -23.46 -7.27
C ARG A 198 12.58 -23.71 -8.54
N LYS A 199 11.27 -23.97 -8.40
CA LYS A 199 10.37 -24.17 -9.55
C LYS A 199 10.29 -22.91 -10.42
N ILE A 200 10.07 -21.75 -9.82
CA ILE A 200 10.00 -20.47 -10.55
C ILE A 200 11.32 -20.18 -11.29
N LEU A 201 12.46 -20.43 -10.65
CA LEU A 201 13.77 -20.25 -11.29
C LEU A 201 14.01 -21.22 -12.45
N ALA A 202 13.48 -22.44 -12.39
CA ALA A 202 13.56 -23.41 -13.47
C ALA A 202 12.65 -23.01 -14.66
N GLU A 203 11.45 -22.52 -14.39
CA GLU A 203 10.47 -22.09 -15.42
C GLU A 203 10.85 -20.75 -16.05
N HIS A 204 11.46 -19.85 -15.28
CA HIS A 204 11.85 -18.49 -15.69
C HIS A 204 13.30 -18.17 -15.35
N PRO A 205 14.27 -18.80 -16.04
CA PRO A 205 15.69 -18.52 -15.84
C PRO A 205 16.00 -17.05 -16.13
N GLY A 206 16.66 -16.37 -15.19
CA GLY A 206 17.01 -14.95 -15.35
C GLY A 206 15.90 -13.97 -14.93
N THR A 207 14.78 -14.44 -14.36
CA THR A 207 13.74 -13.55 -13.83
C THR A 207 14.29 -12.55 -12.82
N THR A 208 13.79 -11.32 -12.87
CA THR A 208 14.07 -10.26 -11.90
C THR A 208 13.25 -10.38 -10.62
N GLY A 209 12.34 -11.34 -10.58
CA GLY A 209 11.41 -11.55 -9.49
C GLY A 209 10.22 -10.59 -9.49
N SER A 210 9.22 -10.91 -8.69
CA SER A 210 8.04 -10.09 -8.46
C SER A 210 7.57 -10.24 -7.02
N LEU A 211 6.62 -9.40 -6.59
CA LEU A 211 5.95 -9.59 -5.29
C LEU A 211 5.26 -10.95 -5.21
N GLY A 212 4.61 -11.40 -6.29
CA GLY A 212 3.97 -12.72 -6.33
C GLY A 212 4.94 -13.88 -6.09
N CYS A 213 6.17 -13.81 -6.63
CA CYS A 213 7.20 -14.81 -6.34
C CYS A 213 7.60 -14.81 -4.85
N ALA A 214 7.84 -13.63 -4.28
CA ALA A 214 8.25 -13.46 -2.90
C ALA A 214 7.15 -13.88 -1.91
N ILE A 215 5.88 -13.64 -2.23
CA ILE A 215 4.71 -14.12 -1.47
C ILE A 215 4.72 -15.65 -1.42
N SER A 216 4.88 -16.32 -2.56
CA SER A 216 4.89 -17.79 -2.64
C SER A 216 5.95 -18.40 -1.72
N GLU A 217 7.17 -17.85 -1.72
CA GLU A 217 8.26 -18.33 -0.88
C GLU A 217 8.00 -18.06 0.61
N ALA A 218 7.49 -16.90 0.94
CA ALA A 218 7.17 -16.53 2.32
C ALA A 218 6.06 -17.42 2.91
N VAL A 219 5.01 -17.70 2.13
CA VAL A 219 3.91 -18.59 2.54
C VAL A 219 4.42 -20.04 2.69
N GLU A 220 5.18 -20.58 1.73
CA GLU A 220 5.77 -21.92 1.85
C GLU A 220 6.60 -22.03 3.14
N THR A 221 7.41 -21.00 3.43
CA THR A 221 8.25 -20.99 4.63
C THR A 221 7.41 -20.95 5.91
N ALA A 222 6.33 -20.15 5.94
CA ALA A 222 5.45 -20.07 7.09
C ALA A 222 4.79 -21.43 7.41
N VAL A 223 4.19 -22.07 6.40
CA VAL A 223 3.46 -23.33 6.61
C VAL A 223 4.36 -24.52 6.86
N SER A 224 5.63 -24.44 6.44
CA SER A 224 6.63 -25.51 6.64
C SER A 224 7.37 -25.41 7.98
N ASN A 225 7.19 -24.33 8.75
CA ASN A 225 7.89 -24.11 10.01
C ASN A 225 6.91 -23.88 11.16
N GLU A 226 6.91 -24.78 12.13
CA GLU A 226 6.08 -24.65 13.32
C GLU A 226 6.44 -23.38 14.12
N GLY A 227 5.42 -22.67 14.55
CA GLY A 227 5.56 -21.39 15.28
C GLY A 227 5.78 -20.18 14.39
N TYR A 228 5.69 -20.31 13.07
CA TYR A 228 5.73 -19.19 12.13
C TYR A 228 4.38 -18.96 11.45
N ARG A 229 4.12 -17.70 11.09
CA ARG A 229 2.98 -17.30 10.25
C ARG A 229 3.44 -16.27 9.22
N TYR A 230 2.74 -16.26 8.11
CA TYR A 230 2.92 -15.24 7.08
C TYR A 230 2.20 -13.95 7.46
N VAL A 231 2.85 -12.83 7.23
CA VAL A 231 2.31 -11.47 7.36
C VAL A 231 2.61 -10.68 6.10
N LEU A 232 1.75 -9.71 5.76
CA LEU A 232 1.85 -9.01 4.49
C LEU A 232 1.59 -7.50 4.60
N GLY A 233 2.19 -6.75 3.68
CA GLY A 233 2.20 -5.28 3.71
C GLY A 233 1.08 -4.60 2.95
N SER A 234 0.15 -5.34 2.31
CA SER A 234 -0.91 -4.77 1.49
C SER A 234 -2.00 -5.79 1.16
N VAL A 235 -2.95 -5.45 0.29
CA VAL A 235 -3.98 -6.27 -0.34
C VAL A 235 -5.14 -6.65 0.56
N LEU A 236 -4.90 -7.37 1.65
CA LEU A 236 -5.96 -7.92 2.51
C LEU A 236 -6.66 -6.85 3.34
N ASN A 237 -7.92 -7.10 3.68
CA ASN A 237 -8.76 -6.17 4.44
C ASN A 237 -8.15 -5.80 5.81
N GLN A 238 -7.56 -6.78 6.51
CA GLN A 238 -6.88 -6.53 7.79
C GLN A 238 -5.77 -5.48 7.67
N VAL A 239 -5.05 -5.45 6.55
CA VAL A 239 -4.00 -4.45 6.32
C VAL A 239 -4.62 -3.07 6.06
N LEU A 240 -5.66 -2.99 5.22
CA LEU A 240 -6.39 -1.75 4.98
C LEU A 240 -7.02 -1.22 6.29
N LEU A 241 -7.54 -2.12 7.12
CA LEU A 241 -8.07 -1.80 8.45
C LEU A 241 -7.02 -1.10 9.31
N HIS A 242 -5.81 -1.69 9.47
CA HIS A 242 -4.74 -1.08 10.26
C HIS A 242 -4.29 0.26 9.67
N GLN A 243 -4.32 0.42 8.36
CA GLN A 243 -3.96 1.68 7.70
C GLN A 243 -5.05 2.75 7.84
N SER A 244 -6.26 2.42 8.30
CA SER A 244 -7.34 3.40 8.48
C SER A 244 -6.98 4.54 9.44
N VAL A 245 -5.98 4.36 10.31
CA VAL A 245 -5.43 5.43 11.16
C VAL A 245 -4.97 6.65 10.34
N ILE A 246 -4.50 6.44 9.09
CA ILE A 246 -4.11 7.51 8.17
C ILE A 246 -5.30 8.41 7.86
N GLY A 247 -6.41 7.80 7.43
CA GLY A 247 -7.63 8.50 7.07
C GLY A 247 -8.32 9.12 8.28
N LEU A 248 -8.39 8.39 9.39
CA LEU A 248 -9.00 8.88 10.63
C LEU A 248 -8.28 10.13 11.16
N GLU A 249 -6.94 10.12 11.22
CA GLU A 249 -6.18 11.32 11.60
C GLU A 249 -6.31 12.44 10.57
N THR A 250 -6.32 12.11 9.27
CA THR A 250 -6.51 13.10 8.21
C THR A 250 -7.85 13.81 8.38
N LYS A 251 -8.92 13.03 8.58
CA LYS A 251 -10.27 13.58 8.78
C LYS A 251 -10.34 14.44 10.04
N ALA A 252 -9.82 13.97 11.16
CA ALA A 252 -9.80 14.72 12.41
C ALA A 252 -9.02 16.04 12.26
N ALA A 253 -7.89 16.04 11.56
CA ALA A 253 -7.10 17.23 11.30
C ALA A 253 -7.84 18.23 10.39
N LEU A 254 -8.54 17.76 9.36
CA LEU A 254 -9.37 18.60 8.48
C LEU A 254 -10.56 19.17 9.25
N ASP A 255 -11.28 18.36 10.03
CA ASP A 255 -12.42 18.76 10.83
C ASP A 255 -12.06 19.85 11.85
N LYS A 256 -10.87 19.74 12.48
CA LYS A 256 -10.34 20.72 13.45
C LYS A 256 -10.28 22.15 12.89
N TYR A 257 -10.15 22.29 11.59
CA TYR A 257 -10.11 23.59 10.89
C TYR A 257 -11.31 23.81 9.96
N GLY A 258 -12.33 22.97 10.01
CA GLY A 258 -13.52 23.07 9.17
C GLY A 258 -13.24 22.92 7.67
N ILE A 259 -12.18 22.18 7.31
CA ILE A 259 -11.76 21.97 5.93
C ILE A 259 -12.49 20.76 5.35
N LYS A 260 -13.14 20.94 4.21
CA LYS A 260 -13.81 19.85 3.47
C LYS A 260 -13.00 19.53 2.22
N PRO A 261 -12.53 18.30 2.03
CA PRO A 261 -11.87 17.90 0.80
C PRO A 261 -12.88 17.73 -0.35
N ASP A 262 -12.48 18.12 -1.55
CA ASP A 262 -13.22 17.84 -2.80
C ASP A 262 -12.63 16.61 -3.49
N ILE A 263 -11.30 16.48 -3.47
CA ILE A 263 -10.56 15.42 -4.16
C ILE A 263 -9.59 14.76 -3.19
N ILE A 264 -9.61 13.42 -3.14
CA ILE A 264 -8.69 12.61 -2.33
C ILE A 264 -7.92 11.68 -3.26
N ILE A 265 -6.57 11.71 -3.18
CA ILE A 265 -5.69 11.02 -4.12
C ILE A 265 -4.73 10.11 -3.35
N GLY A 266 -4.58 8.88 -3.81
CA GLY A 266 -3.61 7.95 -3.25
C GLY A 266 -3.01 7.03 -4.29
N SER A 267 -1.74 6.65 -4.08
CA SER A 267 -1.06 5.68 -4.94
C SER A 267 -1.61 4.28 -4.68
N ALA A 268 -1.73 3.49 -5.72
CA ALA A 268 -2.31 2.14 -5.66
C ALA A 268 -1.36 1.10 -6.27
N GLY A 269 -0.78 0.26 -5.41
CA GLY A 269 -0.18 -1.02 -5.75
C GLY A 269 -1.14 -2.13 -5.33
N GLY A 270 -0.89 -2.78 -4.18
CA GLY A 270 -1.90 -3.64 -3.54
C GLY A 270 -3.03 -2.87 -2.83
N GLY A 271 -2.91 -1.55 -2.67
CA GLY A 271 -3.99 -0.65 -2.25
C GLY A 271 -4.02 -0.25 -0.77
N SER A 272 -3.09 -0.69 0.07
CA SER A 272 -3.20 -0.48 1.53
C SER A 272 -3.15 1.00 1.95
N ASN A 273 -2.26 1.81 1.36
CA ASN A 273 -2.18 3.22 1.71
C ASN A 273 -3.43 4.00 1.24
N LEU A 274 -3.88 3.73 0.02
CA LEU A 274 -5.10 4.35 -0.52
C LEU A 274 -6.30 3.95 0.34
N GLY A 275 -6.49 2.64 0.60
CA GLY A 275 -7.60 2.12 1.40
C GLY A 275 -7.61 2.72 2.81
N GLY A 276 -6.44 2.86 3.44
CA GLY A 276 -6.33 3.50 4.75
C GLY A 276 -6.69 4.98 4.74
N LEU A 277 -6.15 5.73 3.76
CA LEU A 277 -6.42 7.16 3.64
C LEU A 277 -7.90 7.47 3.38
N ILE A 278 -8.51 6.73 2.45
CA ILE A 278 -9.89 7.00 2.04
C ILE A 278 -10.93 6.42 3.00
N ALA A 279 -10.59 5.49 3.88
CA ALA A 279 -11.56 4.71 4.66
C ALA A 279 -12.69 5.55 5.28
N PRO A 280 -12.47 6.56 6.13
CA PRO A 280 -13.55 7.33 6.73
C PRO A 280 -14.32 8.20 5.72
N PHE A 281 -13.65 8.68 4.69
CA PHE A 281 -14.27 9.48 3.63
C PHE A 281 -15.14 8.62 2.71
N MET A 282 -14.65 7.43 2.36
CA MET A 282 -15.41 6.45 1.58
C MET A 282 -16.63 5.97 2.35
N GLY A 283 -16.51 5.73 3.66
CA GLY A 283 -17.65 5.40 4.51
C GLY A 283 -18.73 6.49 4.46
N GLN A 284 -18.36 7.77 4.57
CA GLN A 284 -19.29 8.89 4.43
C GLN A 284 -19.93 8.92 3.04
N LYS A 285 -19.16 8.69 1.97
CA LYS A 285 -19.66 8.63 0.59
C LYS A 285 -20.68 7.50 0.41
N ILE A 286 -20.38 6.31 0.91
CA ILE A 286 -21.30 5.14 0.82
C ILE A 286 -22.61 5.39 1.57
N ARG A 287 -22.56 6.04 2.73
CA ARG A 287 -23.75 6.43 3.51
C ARG A 287 -24.50 7.63 2.95
N GLY A 288 -23.96 8.30 1.91
CA GLY A 288 -24.56 9.48 1.30
C GLY A 288 -24.42 10.75 2.12
N GLU A 289 -23.46 10.81 3.05
CA GLU A 289 -23.19 11.98 3.90
C GLU A 289 -22.33 13.03 3.21
N ALA A 290 -21.52 12.62 2.24
CA ALA A 290 -20.65 13.51 1.45
C ALA A 290 -20.35 12.89 0.09
N ASP A 291 -19.97 13.73 -0.88
CA ASP A 291 -19.51 13.27 -2.19
C ASP A 291 -18.07 13.75 -2.44
N TYR A 292 -17.13 12.85 -2.21
CA TYR A 292 -15.72 13.05 -2.49
C TYR A 292 -15.35 12.42 -3.84
N ARG A 293 -14.58 13.13 -4.66
CA ARG A 293 -13.92 12.52 -5.81
C ARG A 293 -12.65 11.82 -5.33
N ILE A 294 -12.56 10.51 -5.50
CA ILE A 294 -11.45 9.68 -5.02
C ILE A 294 -10.71 9.11 -6.22
N ILE A 295 -9.39 9.33 -6.28
CA ILE A 295 -8.55 8.94 -7.41
C ILE A 295 -7.45 7.98 -6.92
N ALA A 296 -7.47 6.75 -7.43
CA ALA A 296 -6.38 5.81 -7.32
C ALA A 296 -5.35 6.08 -8.42
N VAL A 297 -4.08 6.15 -8.06
CA VAL A 297 -2.99 6.39 -9.03
C VAL A 297 -2.08 5.17 -9.08
N GLU A 298 -1.97 4.57 -10.25
CA GLU A 298 -1.13 3.40 -10.49
C GLU A 298 -0.04 3.68 -11.53
N PRO A 299 1.06 2.89 -11.55
CA PRO A 299 2.06 3.03 -12.59
C PRO A 299 1.53 2.49 -13.93
N ALA A 300 1.79 3.21 -15.01
CA ALA A 300 1.43 2.78 -16.35
C ALA A 300 2.07 1.44 -16.75
N SER A 301 3.18 1.07 -16.10
CA SER A 301 3.86 -0.22 -16.28
C SER A 301 3.21 -1.40 -15.54
N CYS A 302 2.24 -1.12 -14.64
CA CYS A 302 1.51 -2.13 -13.88
C CYS A 302 0.05 -1.68 -13.65
N PRO A 303 -0.76 -1.57 -14.71
CA PRO A 303 -2.06 -0.89 -14.72
C PRO A 303 -3.21 -1.83 -14.30
N SER A 304 -3.20 -2.30 -13.06
CA SER A 304 -4.16 -3.31 -12.57
C SER A 304 -5.60 -2.82 -12.57
N PHE A 305 -5.88 -1.57 -12.21
CA PHE A 305 -7.23 -0.99 -12.29
C PHE A 305 -7.63 -0.61 -13.70
N THR A 306 -6.78 0.16 -14.39
CA THR A 306 -7.16 0.79 -15.66
C THR A 306 -7.18 -0.18 -16.84
N ARG A 307 -6.40 -1.29 -16.78
CA ARG A 307 -6.29 -2.28 -17.85
C ARG A 307 -6.42 -3.73 -17.38
N GLY A 308 -6.59 -3.97 -16.06
CA GLY A 308 -6.81 -5.30 -15.50
C GLY A 308 -8.23 -5.82 -15.71
N ARG A 309 -8.44 -7.09 -15.35
CA ARG A 309 -9.77 -7.74 -15.35
C ARG A 309 -10.25 -7.93 -13.92
N TYR A 310 -11.54 -7.71 -13.69
CA TYR A 310 -12.19 -8.02 -12.41
C TYR A 310 -12.56 -9.49 -12.37
N ALA A 311 -11.70 -10.31 -11.78
CA ALA A 311 -11.82 -11.77 -11.77
C ALA A 311 -11.22 -12.37 -10.50
N TYR A 312 -11.53 -13.64 -10.24
CA TYR A 312 -10.78 -14.43 -9.29
C TYR A 312 -9.38 -14.74 -9.83
N ASP A 313 -8.36 -14.52 -9.02
CA ASP A 313 -6.98 -14.84 -9.34
C ASP A 313 -6.21 -15.23 -8.09
N PHE A 314 -5.09 -15.88 -8.25
CA PHE A 314 -4.17 -16.18 -7.16
C PHE A 314 -3.50 -14.89 -6.67
N ALA A 315 -3.35 -14.78 -5.36
CA ALA A 315 -2.62 -13.66 -4.77
C ALA A 315 -1.11 -13.72 -5.04
N ASP A 316 -0.60 -14.86 -5.52
CA ASP A 316 0.82 -15.14 -5.74
C ASP A 316 1.11 -15.85 -7.06
N THR A 317 2.35 -15.76 -7.53
CA THR A 317 2.78 -16.37 -8.81
C THR A 317 2.90 -17.90 -8.72
N GLY A 318 3.29 -18.44 -7.57
CA GLY A 318 3.43 -19.88 -7.34
C GLY A 318 2.11 -20.62 -7.11
N LYS A 319 1.00 -19.88 -7.03
CA LYS A 319 -0.35 -20.44 -6.84
C LYS A 319 -0.52 -21.25 -5.55
N VAL A 320 0.12 -20.79 -4.48
CA VAL A 320 0.03 -21.40 -3.14
C VAL A 320 -0.95 -20.65 -2.22
N CYS A 321 -1.36 -19.44 -2.60
CA CYS A 321 -2.30 -18.62 -1.87
C CYS A 321 -3.75 -18.88 -2.28
N PRO A 322 -4.74 -18.43 -1.45
CA PRO A 322 -6.14 -18.40 -1.84
C PRO A 322 -6.41 -17.59 -3.11
N LEU A 323 -7.52 -17.89 -3.76
CA LEU A 323 -8.07 -17.08 -4.84
C LEU A 323 -8.82 -15.89 -4.26
N ALA A 324 -8.51 -14.70 -4.75
CA ALA A 324 -9.19 -13.47 -4.40
C ALA A 324 -9.86 -12.85 -5.63
N LYS A 325 -11.09 -12.34 -5.50
CA LYS A 325 -11.73 -11.58 -6.56
C LYS A 325 -11.23 -10.15 -6.55
N MET A 326 -10.52 -9.76 -7.60
CA MET A 326 -9.82 -8.48 -7.65
C MET A 326 -9.65 -7.99 -9.09
N TYR A 327 -9.32 -6.73 -9.28
CA TYR A 327 -8.75 -6.28 -10.54
C TYR A 327 -7.32 -6.81 -10.63
N THR A 328 -7.03 -7.56 -11.69
CA THR A 328 -5.77 -8.28 -11.85
C THR A 328 -5.25 -8.24 -13.29
N LEU A 329 -3.94 -8.28 -13.43
CA LEU A 329 -3.21 -8.48 -14.70
C LEU A 329 -2.91 -9.97 -14.96
N GLY A 330 -3.32 -10.85 -14.03
CA GLY A 330 -2.99 -12.28 -14.03
C GLY A 330 -1.79 -12.59 -13.12
N SER A 331 -1.91 -13.62 -12.26
CA SER A 331 -0.87 -14.03 -11.30
C SER A 331 0.43 -14.51 -11.96
N GLY A 332 0.36 -14.92 -13.22
CA GLY A 332 1.53 -15.24 -14.05
C GLY A 332 2.20 -14.02 -14.69
N TYR A 333 1.56 -12.84 -14.67
CA TYR A 333 2.13 -11.63 -15.22
C TYR A 333 3.22 -11.06 -14.29
N ILE A 334 4.43 -10.90 -14.80
CA ILE A 334 5.54 -10.28 -14.07
C ILE A 334 5.73 -8.86 -14.62
N PRO A 335 5.33 -7.82 -13.87
CA PRO A 335 5.47 -6.44 -14.32
C PRO A 335 6.93 -6.08 -14.63
N ALA A 336 7.14 -5.29 -15.69
CA ALA A 336 8.46 -4.77 -16.03
C ALA A 336 9.09 -4.03 -14.83
N PRO A 337 10.42 -4.04 -14.68
CA PRO A 337 11.11 -3.28 -13.66
C PRO A 337 10.77 -1.79 -13.77
N ASN A 338 10.30 -1.21 -12.67
CA ASN A 338 10.19 0.23 -12.49
C ASN A 338 10.73 0.59 -11.10
N HIS A 339 10.92 1.87 -10.85
CA HIS A 339 11.51 2.33 -9.61
C HIS A 339 10.51 2.46 -8.44
N ALA A 340 9.21 2.34 -8.70
CA ALA A 340 8.17 2.26 -7.69
C ALA A 340 7.86 0.78 -7.34
N GLY A 341 8.83 0.07 -6.79
CA GLY A 341 8.74 -1.37 -6.52
C GLY A 341 7.58 -1.77 -5.61
N GLY A 342 7.11 -0.88 -4.75
CA GLY A 342 5.92 -1.08 -3.91
C GLY A 342 4.59 -1.04 -4.67
N LEU A 343 4.60 -0.61 -5.95
CA LEU A 343 3.42 -0.60 -6.82
C LEU A 343 3.47 -1.69 -7.91
N ARG A 344 4.47 -2.58 -7.88
CA ARG A 344 4.65 -3.70 -8.84
C ARG A 344 3.96 -4.97 -8.35
N TYR A 345 2.64 -4.97 -8.34
CA TYR A 345 1.83 -6.13 -7.98
C TYR A 345 0.74 -6.36 -9.03
N HIS A 346 0.56 -7.62 -9.46
CA HIS A 346 -0.37 -7.98 -10.53
C HIS A 346 -1.85 -7.79 -10.17
N GLY A 347 -2.17 -7.76 -8.87
CA GLY A 347 -3.54 -7.66 -8.37
C GLY A 347 -3.77 -6.42 -7.51
N MET A 348 -5.01 -6.27 -7.06
CA MET A 348 -5.46 -5.15 -6.23
C MET A 348 -6.28 -5.69 -5.06
N SER A 349 -6.28 -4.98 -3.93
CA SER A 349 -7.15 -5.30 -2.80
C SER A 349 -8.58 -5.63 -3.23
N PRO A 350 -9.18 -6.73 -2.77
CA PRO A 350 -10.59 -7.06 -3.04
C PRO A 350 -11.55 -5.94 -2.63
N VAL A 351 -11.28 -5.26 -1.51
CA VAL A 351 -12.09 -4.13 -1.02
C VAL A 351 -12.06 -2.98 -2.01
N LEU A 352 -10.86 -2.55 -2.43
CA LEU A 352 -10.74 -1.45 -3.40
C LEU A 352 -11.22 -1.85 -4.79
N SER A 353 -11.02 -3.10 -5.17
CA SER A 353 -11.54 -3.63 -6.44
C SER A 353 -13.07 -3.58 -6.49
N GLN A 354 -13.75 -3.95 -5.41
CA GLN A 354 -15.20 -3.85 -5.32
C GLN A 354 -15.67 -2.40 -5.38
N LEU A 355 -15.02 -1.49 -4.64
CA LEU A 355 -15.36 -0.06 -4.64
C LEU A 355 -15.17 0.59 -6.02
N TYR A 356 -14.11 0.22 -6.73
CA TYR A 356 -13.87 0.69 -8.09
C TYR A 356 -14.91 0.11 -9.08
N HIS A 357 -15.22 -1.19 -8.94
CA HIS A 357 -16.23 -1.87 -9.74
C HIS A 357 -17.62 -1.24 -9.56
N ASP A 358 -17.95 -0.84 -8.34
CA ASP A 358 -19.21 -0.18 -7.99
C ASP A 358 -19.25 1.32 -8.36
N GLY A 359 -18.17 1.87 -8.91
CA GLY A 359 -18.10 3.26 -9.35
C GLY A 359 -17.91 4.30 -8.24
N TYR A 360 -17.48 3.89 -7.04
CA TYR A 360 -17.25 4.83 -5.94
C TYR A 360 -15.93 5.62 -6.08
N MET A 361 -15.01 5.19 -6.91
CA MET A 361 -13.71 5.82 -7.12
C MET A 361 -13.26 5.71 -8.57
N GLU A 362 -12.31 6.56 -8.95
CA GLU A 362 -11.66 6.58 -10.26
C GLU A 362 -10.24 5.99 -10.15
N ALA A 363 -9.67 5.60 -11.30
CA ALA A 363 -8.27 5.20 -11.38
C ALA A 363 -7.60 5.89 -12.59
N THR A 364 -6.32 6.19 -12.43
CA THR A 364 -5.48 6.72 -13.50
C THR A 364 -4.08 6.11 -13.44
N ALA A 365 -3.50 5.87 -14.62
CA ALA A 365 -2.15 5.33 -14.75
C ALA A 365 -1.20 6.45 -15.19
N VAL A 366 0.02 6.50 -14.61
CA VAL A 366 1.04 7.51 -14.90
C VAL A 366 2.38 6.86 -15.23
N VAL A 367 3.12 7.45 -16.17
CA VAL A 367 4.45 6.98 -16.57
C VAL A 367 5.53 7.46 -15.59
N GLN A 368 6.58 6.67 -15.39
CA GLN A 368 7.56 6.95 -14.34
C GLN A 368 8.37 8.23 -14.57
N THR A 369 8.64 8.63 -15.82
CA THR A 369 9.36 9.88 -16.10
C THR A 369 8.57 11.10 -15.65
N ASP A 370 7.26 11.12 -15.83
CA ASP A 370 6.37 12.17 -15.33
C ASP A 370 6.27 12.16 -13.80
N VAL A 371 6.28 10.96 -13.20
CA VAL A 371 6.30 10.79 -11.74
C VAL A 371 7.56 11.38 -11.13
N PHE A 372 8.75 11.10 -11.70
CA PHE A 372 10.01 11.64 -11.19
C PHE A 372 10.14 13.15 -11.43
N LYS A 373 9.62 13.66 -12.55
CA LYS A 373 9.51 15.11 -12.78
C LYS A 373 8.70 15.80 -11.69
N ALA A 374 7.54 15.25 -11.35
CA ALA A 374 6.69 15.76 -10.28
C ALA A 374 7.35 15.62 -8.89
N ALA A 375 8.06 14.51 -8.65
CA ALA A 375 8.80 14.27 -7.41
C ALA A 375 9.89 15.32 -7.17
N GLU A 376 10.68 15.63 -8.21
CA GLU A 376 11.73 16.66 -8.10
C GLU A 376 11.13 18.08 -7.94
N GLU A 377 10.07 18.39 -8.67
CA GLU A 377 9.39 19.68 -8.48
C GLU A 377 8.89 19.82 -7.05
N PHE A 378 8.25 18.80 -6.53
CA PHE A 378 7.78 18.78 -5.13
C PHE A 378 8.94 18.89 -4.13
N ALA A 379 10.03 18.15 -4.35
CA ALA A 379 11.20 18.20 -3.47
C ALA A 379 11.85 19.58 -3.44
N ARG A 380 11.96 20.25 -4.59
CA ARG A 380 12.54 21.60 -4.70
C ARG A 380 11.66 22.68 -4.08
N VAL A 381 10.35 22.46 -4.00
CA VAL A 381 9.37 23.46 -3.55
C VAL A 381 8.95 23.24 -2.10
N GLU A 382 8.65 21.99 -1.72
CA GLU A 382 8.19 21.63 -0.38
C GLU A 382 9.33 21.15 0.55
N GLY A 383 10.54 20.92 0.01
CA GLY A 383 11.70 20.49 0.80
C GLY A 383 11.64 19.03 1.27
N ILE A 384 10.77 18.21 0.68
CA ILE A 384 10.60 16.81 1.03
C ILE A 384 10.88 15.94 -0.19
N LEU A 385 11.85 15.02 -0.07
CA LEU A 385 12.16 14.04 -1.11
C LEU A 385 11.20 12.85 -0.99
N PRO A 386 10.23 12.69 -1.92
CA PRO A 386 9.24 11.63 -1.82
C PRO A 386 9.77 10.29 -2.32
N ALA A 387 9.25 9.19 -1.78
CA ALA A 387 9.42 7.88 -2.41
C ALA A 387 8.76 7.87 -3.81
N PRO A 388 9.28 7.11 -4.78
CA PRO A 388 8.69 7.00 -6.11
C PRO A 388 7.22 6.58 -6.08
N GLU A 389 6.85 5.72 -5.15
CA GLU A 389 5.45 5.32 -4.92
C GLU A 389 4.56 6.52 -4.58
N SER A 390 5.00 7.37 -3.64
CA SER A 390 4.26 8.57 -3.21
C SER A 390 4.15 9.60 -4.33
N ALA A 391 5.18 9.68 -5.17
CA ALA A 391 5.26 10.65 -6.26
C ALA A 391 4.19 10.43 -7.34
N HIS A 392 3.59 9.21 -7.43
CA HIS A 392 2.43 8.96 -8.28
C HIS A 392 1.24 9.82 -7.85
N ALA A 393 0.96 9.89 -6.55
CA ALA A 393 -0.10 10.76 -6.02
C ALA A 393 0.23 12.24 -6.18
N ILE A 394 1.49 12.64 -6.00
CA ILE A 394 1.96 14.02 -6.23
C ILE A 394 1.69 14.45 -7.67
N LYS A 395 2.04 13.60 -8.65
CA LYS A 395 1.82 13.90 -10.09
C LYS A 395 0.37 14.24 -10.37
N VAL A 396 -0.55 13.41 -9.89
CA VAL A 396 -1.98 13.63 -10.12
C VAL A 396 -2.52 14.80 -9.30
N ALA A 397 -2.00 15.05 -8.09
CA ALA A 397 -2.37 16.24 -7.31
C ALA A 397 -1.96 17.55 -8.02
N ILE A 398 -0.77 17.56 -8.66
CA ILE A 398 -0.32 18.68 -9.50
C ILE A 398 -1.25 18.86 -10.71
N ASP A 399 -1.61 17.77 -11.40
CA ASP A 399 -2.49 17.82 -12.55
C ASP A 399 -3.88 18.36 -12.20
N GLU A 400 -4.48 17.91 -11.10
CA GLU A 400 -5.76 18.41 -10.63
C GLU A 400 -5.67 19.89 -10.20
N ALA A 401 -4.56 20.30 -9.58
CA ALA A 401 -4.33 21.71 -9.24
C ALA A 401 -4.17 22.60 -10.48
N LEU A 402 -3.53 22.09 -11.54
CA LEU A 402 -3.44 22.82 -12.82
C LEU A 402 -4.79 22.90 -13.53
N LYS A 403 -5.64 21.88 -13.45
CA LYS A 403 -7.04 21.97 -13.92
C LYS A 403 -7.82 23.05 -13.16
N CYS A 404 -7.63 23.14 -11.85
CA CYS A 404 -8.23 24.22 -11.06
C CYS A 404 -7.77 25.60 -11.52
N LYS A 405 -6.49 25.76 -11.90
CA LYS A 405 -5.96 26.99 -12.47
C LYS A 405 -6.61 27.33 -13.81
N GLU A 406 -6.82 26.34 -14.68
CA GLU A 406 -7.43 26.53 -16.00
C GLU A 406 -8.91 26.89 -15.90
N THR A 407 -9.64 26.24 -14.99
CA THR A 407 -11.09 26.46 -14.79
C THR A 407 -11.41 27.62 -13.87
N GLY A 408 -10.47 28.09 -13.06
CA GLY A 408 -10.68 29.07 -12.00
C GLY A 408 -11.41 28.54 -10.77
N GLU A 409 -11.70 27.22 -10.69
CA GLU A 409 -12.35 26.59 -9.55
C GLU A 409 -11.36 26.33 -8.40
N ALA A 410 -11.67 26.82 -7.21
CA ALA A 410 -10.90 26.52 -6.01
C ALA A 410 -11.39 25.22 -5.38
N LYS A 411 -10.63 24.12 -5.57
CA LYS A 411 -10.90 22.82 -4.93
C LYS A 411 -9.88 22.53 -3.84
N THR A 412 -10.30 21.79 -2.82
CA THR A 412 -9.43 21.25 -1.77
C THR A 412 -9.01 19.85 -2.17
N ILE A 413 -7.71 19.68 -2.39
CA ILE A 413 -7.07 18.42 -2.81
C ILE A 413 -6.31 17.87 -1.61
N VAL A 414 -6.54 16.60 -1.25
CA VAL A 414 -5.82 15.89 -0.21
C VAL A 414 -5.15 14.66 -0.82
N PHE A 415 -3.85 14.48 -0.61
CA PHE A 415 -3.17 13.28 -1.08
C PHE A 415 -2.30 12.61 0.00
N GLY A 416 -2.02 11.32 -0.20
CA GLY A 416 -1.14 10.55 0.67
C GLY A 416 0.32 10.67 0.25
N LEU A 417 1.17 11.25 1.11
CA LEU A 417 2.63 11.23 0.99
C LEU A 417 3.18 10.09 1.85
N THR A 418 3.22 8.90 1.28
CA THR A 418 3.28 7.62 2.00
C THR A 418 4.67 7.15 2.36
N GLY A 419 5.74 7.74 1.78
CA GLY A 419 7.10 7.31 2.04
C GLY A 419 8.16 8.35 1.68
N THR A 420 9.32 8.25 2.35
CA THR A 420 10.52 9.03 2.05
C THR A 420 11.34 8.40 0.92
N GLY A 421 11.97 9.23 0.08
CA GLY A 421 12.78 8.83 -1.08
C GLY A 421 14.27 8.65 -0.82
N TYR A 422 14.76 8.86 0.40
CA TYR A 422 16.20 8.80 0.67
C TYR A 422 16.86 7.44 0.40
N PHE A 423 16.08 6.36 0.39
CA PHE A 423 16.57 5.04 -0.01
C PHE A 423 16.43 4.76 -1.53
N ASP A 424 15.91 5.72 -2.30
CA ASP A 424 15.60 5.56 -3.72
C ASP A 424 16.52 6.41 -4.62
N MET A 425 17.68 6.83 -4.10
CA MET A 425 18.61 7.75 -4.79
C MET A 425 19.16 7.20 -6.10
N VAL A 426 19.27 5.87 -6.25
CA VAL A 426 19.64 5.26 -7.53
C VAL A 426 18.58 5.55 -8.60
N ALA A 427 17.31 5.57 -8.25
CA ALA A 427 16.24 5.92 -9.17
C ALA A 427 16.28 7.40 -9.58
N TYR A 428 16.48 8.30 -8.62
CA TYR A 428 16.66 9.72 -8.89
C TYR A 428 17.90 9.97 -9.76
N GLN A 429 19.00 9.26 -9.49
CA GLN A 429 20.20 9.33 -10.34
C GLN A 429 19.89 8.94 -11.78
N GLN A 430 19.20 7.82 -12.01
CA GLN A 430 18.84 7.39 -13.37
C GLN A 430 17.95 8.39 -14.09
N TYR A 431 17.02 9.03 -13.36
CA TYR A 431 16.21 10.09 -13.92
C TYR A 431 17.05 11.33 -14.28
N ASN A 432 17.90 11.81 -13.38
CA ASN A 432 18.75 12.98 -13.59
C ASN A 432 19.80 12.78 -14.70
N ASP A 433 20.29 11.54 -14.86
CA ASP A 433 21.23 11.15 -15.95
C ASP A 433 20.51 10.94 -17.29
N GLY A 434 19.18 11.10 -17.38
CA GLY A 434 18.39 10.86 -18.59
C GLY A 434 18.37 9.38 -19.03
N LYS A 435 18.60 8.45 -18.11
CA LYS A 435 18.64 7.00 -18.37
C LYS A 435 17.32 6.29 -18.06
N MET A 436 16.38 6.99 -17.42
CA MET A 436 15.07 6.43 -17.11
C MET A 436 14.20 6.35 -18.36
N THR A 437 13.58 5.22 -18.59
CA THR A 437 12.67 4.98 -19.72
C THR A 437 11.30 4.57 -19.23
N ASP A 438 10.27 4.99 -19.93
CA ASP A 438 8.90 4.55 -19.66
C ASP A 438 8.61 3.18 -20.28
N TYR A 439 7.77 2.43 -19.62
CA TYR A 439 7.24 1.17 -20.13
C TYR A 439 5.72 1.13 -19.93
N ILE A 440 5.01 0.81 -20.98
CA ILE A 440 3.58 0.54 -20.96
C ILE A 440 3.39 -0.84 -21.59
N PRO A 441 2.82 -1.82 -20.88
CA PRO A 441 2.62 -3.15 -21.43
C PRO A 441 1.71 -3.08 -22.66
N SER A 442 2.04 -3.86 -23.67
CA SER A 442 1.17 -4.04 -24.84
C SER A 442 -0.11 -4.80 -24.46
N ASP A 443 -1.11 -4.78 -25.34
CA ASP A 443 -2.31 -5.59 -25.14
C ASP A 443 -2.00 -7.09 -25.19
N GLU A 444 -0.99 -7.49 -26.00
CA GLU A 444 -0.51 -8.86 -26.08
C GLU A 444 0.15 -9.34 -24.79
N ASP A 445 1.00 -8.49 -24.16
CA ASP A 445 1.61 -8.78 -22.86
C ASP A 445 0.54 -9.04 -21.80
N LEU A 446 -0.49 -8.20 -21.76
CA LEU A 446 -1.61 -8.34 -20.81
C LEU A 446 -2.48 -9.55 -21.12
N GLN A 447 -2.74 -9.83 -22.40
CA GLN A 447 -3.54 -10.99 -22.81
C GLN A 447 -2.90 -12.30 -22.33
N THR A 448 -1.56 -12.41 -22.41
CA THR A 448 -0.82 -13.57 -21.88
C THR A 448 -1.06 -13.76 -20.39
N GLY A 449 -1.09 -12.67 -19.61
CA GLY A 449 -1.45 -12.72 -18.19
C GLY A 449 -2.89 -13.19 -17.97
N PHE A 450 -3.83 -12.71 -18.76
CA PHE A 450 -5.26 -13.06 -18.64
C PHE A 450 -5.59 -14.49 -19.01
N GLU A 451 -4.82 -15.13 -19.91
CA GLU A 451 -5.00 -16.53 -20.28
C GLU A 451 -4.76 -17.48 -19.08
N GLY A 452 -3.93 -17.05 -18.13
CA GLY A 452 -3.65 -17.77 -16.89
C GLY A 452 -4.70 -17.65 -15.79
N LEU A 453 -5.74 -16.83 -15.97
CA LEU A 453 -6.77 -16.61 -14.96
C LEU A 453 -7.62 -17.87 -14.74
N PRO A 454 -7.95 -18.20 -13.47
CA PRO A 454 -8.87 -19.29 -13.15
C PRO A 454 -10.23 -19.11 -13.84
N LYS A 455 -10.75 -20.19 -14.39
CA LYS A 455 -12.10 -20.21 -15.00
C LYS A 455 -13.12 -20.57 -13.91
N ILE A 456 -13.65 -19.56 -13.23
CA ILE A 456 -14.60 -19.68 -12.11
C ILE A 456 -15.86 -18.90 -12.44
#